data_9ba1388b30446af4cf962112766573a4
#
_entry.id   9ba1388b30446af4cf962112766573a4
#
_cell.length_a   1.000
_cell.length_b   1.000
_cell.length_c   1.000
_cell.angle_alpha   90.00
_cell.angle_beta   90.00
_cell.angle_gamma   90.00
#
_symmetry.space_group_name_H-M   'P 1'
#
loop_
_entity.id
_entity.type
_entity.pdbx_description
1 polymer ?
#
loop_
_entity_poly.entity_id
_entity_poly.type
_entity_poly.pdbx_seq_one_letter_code
_entity_poly.pdbx_strand_id
1 'polypeptide(L)'
;MMWRHIVSNFLTVLIVVLVGLGAAAAWAKRQYNGPGPLTQAICLRVEPGASLTRVSNRLAEQGAISAGYIFRAGADYAGKAGSLKFGSYLIPAGASMASIIDTITAGGPSSCGTEVNFRIGVTGTDVILRELDPATGAYAEKVKFIPSADPAPEAYLQESVKPDTRLRVTLAEGATSWQVVEALKQADFLTGTIS
;
A
#
# COMPACT_ATOMS: atom_id res chain seq x y z
N MET A 1 -53.33 -20.30 29.26
CA MET A 1 -53.24 -18.91 28.69
C MET A 1 -51.81 -18.31 28.76
N MET A 2 -51.04 -18.54 29.83
CA MET A 2 -49.64 -17.98 29.95
C MET A 2 -48.69 -18.37 28.86
N TRP A 3 -48.69 -19.57 28.33
CA TRP A 3 -47.78 -20.01 27.24
C TRP A 3 -47.93 -19.20 25.95
N ARG A 4 -49.13 -18.84 25.56
CA ARG A 4 -49.38 -18.01 24.33
C ARG A 4 -48.76 -16.62 24.42
N HIS A 5 -48.75 -16.02 25.61
CA HIS A 5 -48.12 -14.72 25.86
C HIS A 5 -46.61 -14.84 25.87
N ILE A 6 -46.03 -15.91 26.41
CA ILE A 6 -44.60 -16.18 26.41
C ILE A 6 -44.09 -16.38 24.98
N VAL A 7 -44.79 -17.21 24.19
CA VAL A 7 -44.43 -17.47 22.76
C VAL A 7 -44.58 -16.22 21.91
N SER A 8 -45.65 -15.42 22.10
CA SER A 8 -45.85 -14.18 21.39
C SER A 8 -44.77 -13.14 21.72
N ASN A 9 -44.40 -12.98 22.98
CA ASN A 9 -43.32 -12.07 23.40
C ASN A 9 -41.97 -12.54 22.92
N PHE A 10 -41.68 -13.86 22.96
CA PHE A 10 -40.45 -14.40 22.38
C PHE A 10 -40.35 -14.17 20.90
N LEU A 11 -41.43 -14.41 20.13
CA LEU A 11 -41.43 -14.16 18.70
C LEU A 11 -41.21 -12.69 18.38
N THR A 12 -41.85 -11.79 19.13
CA THR A 12 -41.67 -10.34 18.95
C THR A 12 -40.21 -9.93 19.21
N VAL A 13 -39.64 -10.41 20.33
CA VAL A 13 -38.23 -10.13 20.64
C VAL A 13 -37.30 -10.69 19.56
N LEU A 14 -37.56 -11.91 19.07
CA LEU A 14 -36.78 -12.52 17.99
C LEU A 14 -36.81 -11.68 16.73
N ILE A 15 -38.00 -11.20 16.32
CA ILE A 15 -38.15 -10.35 15.13
C ILE A 15 -37.38 -9.03 15.32
N VAL A 16 -37.54 -8.38 16.48
CA VAL A 16 -36.81 -7.12 16.76
C VAL A 16 -35.29 -7.32 16.68
N VAL A 17 -34.78 -8.41 17.27
CA VAL A 17 -33.36 -8.74 17.21
C VAL A 17 -32.90 -8.99 15.77
N LEU A 18 -33.67 -9.76 14.99
CA LEU A 18 -33.33 -10.03 13.58
C LEU A 18 -33.32 -8.75 12.73
N VAL A 19 -34.33 -7.88 12.92
CA VAL A 19 -34.39 -6.58 12.23
C VAL A 19 -33.21 -5.71 12.66
N GLY A 20 -32.88 -5.67 13.96
CA GLY A 20 -31.72 -4.93 14.47
C GLY A 20 -30.41 -5.42 13.90
N LEU A 21 -30.20 -6.76 13.87
CA LEU A 21 -29.00 -7.36 13.25
C LEU A 21 -28.93 -7.07 11.75
N GLY A 22 -30.06 -7.16 11.02
CA GLY A 22 -30.12 -6.83 9.61
C GLY A 22 -29.77 -5.35 9.32
N ALA A 23 -30.31 -4.45 10.15
CA ALA A 23 -29.99 -3.02 10.06
C ALA A 23 -28.51 -2.74 10.35
N ALA A 24 -27.96 -3.35 11.41
CA ALA A 24 -26.55 -3.23 11.76
C ALA A 24 -25.61 -3.77 10.65
N ALA A 25 -25.96 -4.92 10.06
CA ALA A 25 -25.21 -5.48 8.94
C ALA A 25 -25.26 -4.59 7.69
N ALA A 26 -26.43 -4.03 7.38
CA ALA A 26 -26.60 -3.10 6.27
C ALA A 26 -25.81 -1.80 6.47
N TRP A 27 -25.81 -1.28 7.69
CA TRP A 27 -25.01 -0.12 8.05
C TRP A 27 -23.50 -0.40 7.94
N ALA A 28 -23.03 -1.52 8.49
CA ALA A 28 -21.62 -1.93 8.41
C ALA A 28 -21.18 -2.11 6.93
N LYS A 29 -22.02 -2.72 6.10
CA LYS A 29 -21.76 -2.87 4.66
C LYS A 29 -21.64 -1.51 3.95
N ARG A 30 -22.49 -0.54 4.30
CA ARG A 30 -22.39 0.83 3.76
C ARG A 30 -21.10 1.51 4.19
N GLN A 31 -20.71 1.37 5.46
CA GLN A 31 -19.44 1.92 5.96
C GLN A 31 -18.23 1.28 5.30
N TYR A 32 -18.26 -0.02 5.03
CA TYR A 32 -17.16 -0.75 4.39
C TYR A 32 -16.98 -0.37 2.92
N ASN A 33 -18.08 -0.22 2.16
CA ASN A 33 -18.04 0.08 0.73
C ASN A 33 -18.15 1.57 0.40
N GLY A 34 -18.60 2.38 1.35
CA GLY A 34 -18.75 3.81 1.16
C GLY A 34 -17.43 4.55 1.15
N PRO A 35 -17.42 5.83 0.72
CA PRO A 35 -16.21 6.64 0.74
C PRO A 35 -15.67 6.78 2.15
N GLY A 36 -14.33 6.67 2.27
CA GLY A 36 -13.62 6.83 3.53
C GLY A 36 -13.45 8.31 3.94
N PRO A 37 -12.97 8.53 5.17
CA PRO A 37 -12.83 9.88 5.73
C PRO A 37 -11.59 10.64 5.23
N LEU A 38 -10.70 10.00 4.44
CA LEU A 38 -9.50 10.64 3.92
C LEU A 38 -9.83 11.85 3.04
N THR A 39 -9.28 13.00 3.39
CA THR A 39 -9.38 14.25 2.60
C THR A 39 -8.23 14.40 1.60
N GLN A 40 -7.11 13.75 1.85
CA GLN A 40 -5.92 13.76 0.99
C GLN A 40 -5.38 12.34 0.85
N ALA A 41 -4.69 12.07 -0.25
CA ALA A 41 -4.04 10.79 -0.45
C ALA A 41 -2.89 10.59 0.56
N ILE A 42 -2.68 9.35 0.98
CA ILE A 42 -1.59 8.96 1.89
C ILE A 42 -0.79 7.79 1.35
N CYS A 43 0.45 7.64 1.81
CA CYS A 43 1.24 6.44 1.63
C CYS A 43 1.04 5.49 2.82
N LEU A 44 0.43 4.34 2.58
CA LEU A 44 0.31 3.27 3.55
C LEU A 44 1.45 2.27 3.37
N ARG A 45 2.33 2.18 4.34
CA ARG A 45 3.39 1.19 4.38
C ARG A 45 2.93 -0.07 5.11
N VAL A 46 2.96 -1.20 4.43
CA VAL A 46 2.71 -2.55 4.97
C VAL A 46 4.03 -3.28 5.09
N GLU A 47 4.47 -3.50 6.32
CA GLU A 47 5.74 -4.18 6.60
C GLU A 47 5.65 -5.69 6.34
N PRO A 48 6.77 -6.37 6.02
CA PRO A 48 6.79 -7.82 5.92
C PRO A 48 6.27 -8.46 7.21
N GLY A 49 5.31 -9.39 7.10
CA GLY A 49 4.70 -10.06 8.26
C GLY A 49 3.72 -9.21 9.08
N ALA A 50 3.31 -8.04 8.57
CA ALA A 50 2.29 -7.23 9.25
C ALA A 50 0.95 -7.97 9.33
N SER A 51 0.32 -7.94 10.52
CA SER A 51 -1.02 -8.47 10.69
C SER A 51 -2.08 -7.46 10.24
N LEU A 52 -3.26 -7.95 9.84
CA LEU A 52 -4.41 -7.11 9.49
C LEU A 52 -4.78 -6.15 10.64
N THR A 53 -4.63 -6.58 11.90
CA THR A 53 -4.86 -5.73 13.07
C THR A 53 -3.91 -4.54 13.10
N ARG A 54 -2.60 -4.77 12.86
CA ARG A 54 -1.61 -3.69 12.83
C ARG A 54 -1.90 -2.71 11.72
N VAL A 55 -2.23 -3.21 10.51
CA VAL A 55 -2.59 -2.38 9.36
C VAL A 55 -3.85 -1.57 9.66
N SER A 56 -4.89 -2.18 10.23
CA SER A 56 -6.14 -1.47 10.57
C SER A 56 -5.94 -0.37 11.61
N ASN A 57 -5.07 -0.59 12.61
CA ASN A 57 -4.76 0.43 13.61
C ASN A 57 -4.03 1.62 12.97
N ARG A 58 -3.01 1.36 12.14
CA ARG A 58 -2.29 2.41 11.40
C ARG A 58 -3.22 3.22 10.49
N LEU A 59 -4.12 2.56 9.78
CA LEU A 59 -5.14 3.24 8.96
C LEU A 59 -6.09 4.12 9.78
N ALA A 60 -6.50 3.65 10.97
CA ALA A 60 -7.33 4.43 11.88
C ALA A 60 -6.58 5.64 12.45
N GLU A 61 -5.30 5.47 12.84
CA GLU A 61 -4.43 6.55 13.32
C GLU A 61 -4.20 7.63 12.25
N GLN A 62 -4.09 7.22 10.97
CA GLN A 62 -3.97 8.12 9.84
C GLN A 62 -5.30 8.72 9.38
N GLY A 63 -6.42 8.38 10.03
CA GLY A 63 -7.74 8.84 9.63
C GLY A 63 -8.24 8.27 8.30
N ALA A 64 -7.66 7.16 7.83
CA ALA A 64 -8.02 6.54 6.56
C ALA A 64 -9.29 5.71 6.62
N ILE A 65 -9.62 5.20 7.80
CA ILE A 65 -10.83 4.42 8.04
C ILE A 65 -11.57 4.91 9.28
N SER A 66 -12.90 4.83 9.27
CA SER A 66 -13.73 5.26 10.39
C SER A 66 -13.78 4.23 11.53
N ALA A 67 -13.61 2.93 11.23
CA ALA A 67 -13.74 1.86 12.20
C ALA A 67 -12.88 0.64 11.83
N GLY A 68 -11.81 0.40 12.61
CA GLY A 68 -10.89 -0.71 12.38
C GLY A 68 -11.55 -2.09 12.51
N TYR A 69 -12.58 -2.24 13.34
CA TYR A 69 -13.30 -3.51 13.49
C TYR A 69 -14.15 -3.84 12.24
N ILE A 70 -14.78 -2.84 11.59
CA ILE A 70 -15.51 -3.03 10.33
C ILE A 70 -14.53 -3.40 9.22
N PHE A 71 -13.37 -2.73 9.16
CA PHE A 71 -12.32 -3.02 8.21
C PHE A 71 -11.86 -4.48 8.31
N ARG A 72 -11.56 -4.97 9.53
CA ARG A 72 -11.15 -6.36 9.75
C ARG A 72 -12.26 -7.36 9.41
N ALA A 73 -13.49 -7.13 9.92
CA ALA A 73 -14.61 -8.01 9.62
C ALA A 73 -14.94 -8.08 8.12
N GLY A 74 -14.83 -6.95 7.41
CA GLY A 74 -15.02 -6.90 5.95
C GLY A 74 -13.93 -7.65 5.19
N ALA A 75 -12.67 -7.55 5.63
CA ALA A 75 -11.55 -8.29 5.06
C ALA A 75 -11.68 -9.81 5.29
N ASP A 76 -12.11 -10.22 6.49
CA ASP A 76 -12.39 -11.62 6.82
C ASP A 76 -13.53 -12.17 5.95
N TYR A 77 -14.62 -11.43 5.86
CA TYR A 77 -15.77 -11.81 5.02
C TYR A 77 -15.40 -11.94 3.53
N ALA A 78 -14.50 -11.07 3.04
CA ALA A 78 -14.00 -11.14 1.67
C ALA A 78 -12.93 -12.23 1.46
N GLY A 79 -12.52 -12.97 2.50
CA GLY A 79 -11.47 -13.99 2.44
C GLY A 79 -10.07 -13.43 2.22
N LYS A 80 -9.85 -12.14 2.50
CA LYS A 80 -8.60 -11.41 2.20
C LYS A 80 -7.71 -11.14 3.40
N ALA A 81 -8.16 -11.49 4.62
CA ALA A 81 -7.44 -11.18 5.85
C ALA A 81 -6.02 -11.75 5.93
N GLY A 82 -5.79 -12.93 5.34
CA GLY A 82 -4.48 -13.58 5.29
C GLY A 82 -3.66 -13.30 4.02
N SER A 83 -4.17 -12.46 3.10
CA SER A 83 -3.56 -12.25 1.79
C SER A 83 -2.78 -10.93 1.68
N LEU A 84 -2.48 -10.28 2.81
CA LEU A 84 -1.74 -9.02 2.84
C LEU A 84 -0.39 -9.15 2.13
N LYS A 85 -0.07 -8.17 1.29
CA LYS A 85 1.23 -8.05 0.64
C LYS A 85 2.01 -6.91 1.27
N PHE A 86 3.31 -7.14 1.51
CA PHE A 86 4.20 -6.06 1.94
C PHE A 86 4.43 -5.07 0.78
N GLY A 87 4.69 -3.81 1.14
CA GLY A 87 4.92 -2.74 0.17
C GLY A 87 4.39 -1.41 0.66
N SER A 88 4.61 -0.37 -0.12
CA SER A 88 4.08 0.96 0.12
C SER A 88 3.02 1.29 -0.93
N TYR A 89 1.81 1.55 -0.47
CA TYR A 89 0.62 1.71 -1.30
C TYR A 89 0.07 3.14 -1.23
N LEU A 90 -0.18 3.73 -2.38
CA LEU A 90 -0.89 5.00 -2.46
C LEU A 90 -2.38 4.76 -2.23
N ILE A 91 -2.91 5.34 -1.17
CA ILE A 91 -4.32 5.32 -0.83
C ILE A 91 -4.90 6.68 -1.20
N PRO A 92 -5.78 6.77 -2.19
CA PRO A 92 -6.35 8.04 -2.63
C PRO A 92 -7.32 8.62 -1.60
N ALA A 93 -7.58 9.93 -1.70
CA ALA A 93 -8.62 10.58 -0.93
C ALA A 93 -9.98 9.90 -1.14
N GLY A 94 -10.77 9.76 -0.08
CA GLY A 94 -12.08 9.13 -0.12
C GLY A 94 -12.06 7.62 -0.37
N ALA A 95 -10.91 6.95 -0.34
CA ALA A 95 -10.83 5.51 -0.54
C ALA A 95 -11.72 4.74 0.45
N SER A 96 -12.53 3.81 -0.06
CA SER A 96 -13.36 2.95 0.78
C SER A 96 -12.51 1.87 1.47
N MET A 97 -12.99 1.32 2.58
CA MET A 97 -12.32 0.21 3.27
C MET A 97 -12.15 -0.99 2.33
N ALA A 98 -13.14 -1.27 1.47
CA ALA A 98 -13.07 -2.32 0.45
C ALA A 98 -11.93 -2.06 -0.54
N SER A 99 -11.82 -0.84 -1.10
CA SER A 99 -10.77 -0.51 -2.05
C SER A 99 -9.37 -0.53 -1.44
N ILE A 100 -9.25 -0.15 -0.16
CA ILE A 100 -7.97 -0.25 0.58
C ILE A 100 -7.55 -1.72 0.70
N ILE A 101 -8.46 -2.61 1.13
CA ILE A 101 -8.20 -4.06 1.22
C ILE A 101 -7.80 -4.62 -0.14
N ASP A 102 -8.50 -4.26 -1.21
CA ASP A 102 -8.19 -4.71 -2.56
C ASP A 102 -6.77 -4.30 -2.96
N THR A 103 -6.40 -3.05 -2.71
CA THR A 103 -5.08 -2.52 -3.00
C THR A 103 -3.98 -3.27 -2.28
N ILE A 104 -4.10 -3.50 -0.96
CA ILE A 104 -3.04 -4.12 -0.15
C ILE A 104 -2.99 -5.65 -0.26
N THR A 105 -3.97 -6.26 -0.92
CA THR A 105 -4.02 -7.72 -1.17
C THR A 105 -3.78 -8.09 -2.62
N ALA A 106 -3.94 -7.17 -3.58
CA ALA A 106 -3.68 -7.42 -4.99
C ALA A 106 -2.21 -7.75 -5.27
N GLY A 107 -1.29 -7.18 -4.49
CA GLY A 107 0.15 -7.31 -4.72
C GLY A 107 0.63 -6.44 -5.90
N GLY A 108 1.89 -6.59 -6.24
CA GLY A 108 2.54 -5.78 -7.27
C GLY A 108 3.62 -4.86 -6.69
N PRO A 109 4.25 -4.04 -7.51
CA PRO A 109 5.28 -3.11 -7.04
C PRO A 109 4.66 -2.02 -6.15
N SER A 110 5.43 -1.52 -5.19
CA SER A 110 5.03 -0.37 -4.37
C SER A 110 4.57 0.78 -5.26
N SER A 111 3.39 1.32 -5.00
CA SER A 111 2.81 2.45 -5.76
C SER A 111 3.08 3.80 -5.10
N CYS A 112 3.68 3.81 -3.92
CA CYS A 112 4.04 4.98 -3.14
C CYS A 112 5.38 4.77 -2.43
N GLY A 113 5.91 5.82 -1.79
CA GLY A 113 7.16 5.76 -1.05
C GLY A 113 8.38 6.09 -1.91
N THR A 114 9.50 5.47 -1.55
CA THR A 114 10.80 5.77 -2.13
C THR A 114 11.04 4.96 -3.41
N GLU A 115 11.58 5.62 -4.43
CA GLU A 115 12.02 5.00 -5.67
C GLU A 115 13.49 5.35 -5.93
N VAL A 116 14.31 4.35 -6.22
CA VAL A 116 15.65 4.49 -6.76
C VAL A 116 15.55 4.34 -8.27
N ASN A 117 15.84 5.40 -8.99
CA ASN A 117 15.87 5.42 -10.45
C ASN A 117 17.32 5.40 -10.94
N PHE A 118 17.75 4.28 -11.46
CA PHE A 118 19.04 4.08 -12.11
C PHE A 118 18.91 4.45 -13.59
N ARG A 119 19.42 5.62 -13.94
CA ARG A 119 19.24 6.19 -15.26
C ARG A 119 20.50 6.02 -16.10
N ILE A 120 20.41 5.29 -17.19
CA ILE A 120 21.48 5.03 -18.14
C ILE A 120 21.33 6.01 -19.31
N GLY A 121 22.22 6.99 -19.36
CA GLY A 121 22.30 7.98 -20.43
C GLY A 121 23.36 7.64 -21.48
N VAL A 122 23.39 8.42 -22.56
CA VAL A 122 24.39 8.29 -23.62
C VAL A 122 25.78 8.71 -23.13
N THR A 123 25.86 9.67 -22.22
CA THR A 123 27.10 10.24 -21.71
C THR A 123 27.51 9.74 -20.33
N GLY A 124 26.67 8.96 -19.67
CA GLY A 124 26.95 8.44 -18.33
C GLY A 124 25.72 7.91 -17.64
N THR A 125 25.90 7.41 -16.42
CA THR A 125 24.87 6.82 -15.58
C THR A 125 24.70 7.65 -14.33
N ASP A 126 23.46 7.94 -13.96
CA ASP A 126 23.13 8.63 -12.72
C ASP A 126 22.07 7.84 -11.92
N VAL A 127 22.20 7.91 -10.61
CA VAL A 127 21.24 7.34 -9.66
C VAL A 127 20.48 8.45 -8.99
N ILE A 128 19.16 8.37 -9.03
CA ILE A 128 18.26 9.35 -8.43
C ILE A 128 17.41 8.66 -7.40
N LEU A 129 17.56 9.05 -6.14
CA LEU A 129 16.65 8.70 -5.05
C LEU A 129 15.54 9.74 -5.02
N ARG A 130 14.30 9.30 -5.18
CA ARG A 130 13.13 10.17 -5.14
C ARG A 130 12.00 9.57 -4.33
N GLU A 131 11.18 10.43 -3.76
CA GLU A 131 10.05 10.04 -2.94
C GLU A 131 8.76 10.61 -3.50
N LEU A 132 7.71 9.78 -3.56
CA LEU A 132 6.40 10.22 -4.00
C LEU A 132 5.75 11.05 -2.90
N ASP A 133 5.39 12.31 -3.21
CA ASP A 133 4.49 13.09 -2.38
C ASP A 133 3.05 12.64 -2.67
N PRO A 134 2.36 12.01 -1.71
CA PRO A 134 1.02 11.48 -1.94
C PRO A 134 -0.02 12.58 -2.19
N ALA A 135 0.21 13.80 -1.69
CA ALA A 135 -0.73 14.91 -1.86
C ALA A 135 -0.74 15.45 -3.29
N THR A 136 0.43 15.54 -3.91
CA THR A 136 0.60 16.08 -5.27
C THR A 136 0.69 14.99 -6.34
N GLY A 137 0.99 13.75 -5.95
CA GLY A 137 1.30 12.65 -6.86
C GLY A 137 2.62 12.82 -7.62
N ALA A 138 3.43 13.81 -7.25
CA ALA A 138 4.71 14.09 -7.88
C ALA A 138 5.88 13.46 -7.12
N TYR A 139 6.94 13.10 -7.84
CA TYR A 139 8.17 12.63 -7.23
C TYR A 139 9.10 13.81 -6.91
N ALA A 140 9.47 13.95 -5.64
CA ALA A 140 10.50 14.87 -5.19
C ALA A 140 11.86 14.17 -5.19
N GLU A 141 12.85 14.77 -5.86
CA GLU A 141 14.24 14.30 -5.82
C GLU A 141 14.84 14.58 -4.45
N LYS A 142 15.37 13.53 -3.80
CA LYS A 142 16.05 13.63 -2.49
C LYS A 142 17.56 13.65 -2.64
N VAL A 143 18.09 12.77 -3.48
CA VAL A 143 19.52 12.61 -3.71
C VAL A 143 19.75 12.25 -5.16
N LYS A 144 20.81 12.78 -5.76
CA LYS A 144 21.31 12.40 -7.06
C LYS A 144 22.83 12.28 -7.00
N PHE A 145 23.37 11.22 -7.56
CA PHE A 145 24.82 11.00 -7.64
C PHE A 145 25.18 10.16 -8.88
N ILE A 146 26.47 10.18 -9.22
CA ILE A 146 27.04 9.44 -10.35
C ILE A 146 27.87 8.28 -9.78
N PRO A 147 27.47 7.01 -9.91
CA PRO A 147 28.12 5.87 -9.25
C PRO A 147 29.61 5.71 -9.60
N SER A 148 30.02 6.12 -10.82
CA SER A 148 31.42 6.04 -11.26
C SER A 148 32.32 7.17 -10.73
N ALA A 149 31.75 8.24 -10.18
CA ALA A 149 32.48 9.45 -9.76
C ALA A 149 32.32 9.73 -8.25
N ASP A 150 31.15 9.45 -7.70
CA ASP A 150 30.79 9.82 -6.34
C ASP A 150 30.58 8.58 -5.45
N PRO A 151 30.98 8.62 -4.17
CA PRO A 151 30.59 7.59 -3.21
C PRO A 151 29.07 7.61 -3.01
N ALA A 152 28.46 6.44 -2.79
CA ALA A 152 27.04 6.34 -2.54
C ALA A 152 26.65 7.14 -1.28
N PRO A 153 25.73 8.11 -1.37
CA PRO A 153 25.30 8.91 -0.22
C PRO A 153 24.60 8.05 0.85
N GLU A 154 24.77 8.42 2.12
CA GLU A 154 24.18 7.66 3.23
C GLU A 154 22.66 7.50 3.11
N ALA A 155 21.94 8.54 2.68
CA ALA A 155 20.50 8.48 2.45
C ALA A 155 20.12 7.43 1.41
N TYR A 156 20.91 7.25 0.35
CA TYR A 156 20.72 6.19 -0.62
C TYR A 156 20.94 4.81 -0.01
N LEU A 157 22.04 4.64 0.76
CA LEU A 157 22.37 3.36 1.39
C LEU A 157 21.29 2.90 2.38
N GLN A 158 20.70 3.84 3.12
CA GLN A 158 19.62 3.54 4.07
C GLN A 158 18.29 3.19 3.38
N GLU A 159 17.98 3.83 2.26
CA GLU A 159 16.71 3.62 1.57
C GLU A 159 16.77 2.43 0.59
N SER A 160 17.89 2.19 -0.10
CA SER A 160 18.01 1.13 -1.11
C SER A 160 17.85 -0.29 -0.56
N VAL A 161 18.18 -0.51 0.71
CA VAL A 161 18.05 -1.81 1.37
C VAL A 161 16.63 -2.10 1.90
N LYS A 162 15.72 -1.14 1.87
CA LYS A 162 14.36 -1.34 2.35
C LYS A 162 13.56 -2.18 1.35
N PRO A 163 12.80 -3.18 1.82
CA PRO A 163 12.09 -4.11 0.93
C PRO A 163 10.94 -3.47 0.15
N ASP A 164 10.47 -2.31 0.56
CA ASP A 164 9.41 -1.54 -0.08
C ASP A 164 9.94 -0.44 -1.02
N THR A 165 11.26 -0.25 -1.10
CA THR A 165 11.89 0.65 -2.07
C THR A 165 11.75 0.09 -3.48
N ARG A 166 11.24 0.94 -4.37
CA ARG A 166 11.05 0.59 -5.76
C ARG A 166 12.33 0.84 -6.55
N LEU A 167 12.83 -0.19 -7.21
CA LEU A 167 13.97 -0.08 -8.12
C LEU A 167 13.45 0.10 -9.54
N ARG A 168 13.95 1.13 -10.24
CA ARG A 168 13.64 1.42 -11.63
C ARG A 168 14.92 1.61 -12.42
N VAL A 169 15.00 1.00 -13.57
CA VAL A 169 16.04 1.29 -14.56
C VAL A 169 15.41 2.06 -15.73
N THR A 170 15.97 3.20 -16.05
CA THR A 170 15.53 4.05 -17.16
C THR A 170 16.64 4.17 -18.18
N LEU A 171 16.35 3.83 -19.42
CA LEU A 171 17.28 3.94 -20.55
C LEU A 171 16.98 5.21 -21.34
N ALA A 172 18.00 6.02 -21.58
CA ALA A 172 17.87 7.15 -22.49
C ALA A 172 17.88 6.67 -23.95
N GLU A 173 17.14 7.34 -24.81
CA GLU A 173 17.20 7.09 -26.24
C GLU A 173 18.62 7.35 -26.76
N GLY A 174 19.12 6.45 -27.63
CA GLY A 174 20.47 6.48 -28.13
C GLY A 174 21.54 5.77 -27.32
N ALA A 175 21.19 5.22 -26.13
CA ALA A 175 22.12 4.36 -25.39
C ALA A 175 22.36 3.05 -26.16
N THR A 176 23.62 2.66 -26.34
CA THR A 176 23.99 1.39 -27.00
C THR A 176 23.85 0.21 -26.04
N SER A 177 23.64 -1.01 -26.57
CA SER A 177 23.56 -2.24 -25.77
C SER A 177 24.80 -2.43 -24.88
N TRP A 178 25.99 -2.09 -25.36
CA TRP A 178 27.23 -2.16 -24.59
C TRP A 178 27.21 -1.20 -23.40
N GLN A 179 26.79 0.06 -23.60
CA GLN A 179 26.66 1.03 -22.50
C GLN A 179 25.67 0.56 -21.44
N VAL A 180 24.56 -0.04 -21.86
CA VAL A 180 23.55 -0.59 -20.93
C VAL A 180 24.17 -1.71 -20.08
N VAL A 181 24.86 -2.67 -20.72
CA VAL A 181 25.50 -3.78 -20.00
C VAL A 181 26.56 -3.28 -19.03
N GLU A 182 27.40 -2.32 -19.44
CA GLU A 182 28.45 -1.77 -18.59
C GLU A 182 27.87 -0.98 -17.40
N ALA A 183 26.81 -0.21 -17.63
CA ALA A 183 26.12 0.49 -16.57
C ALA A 183 25.45 -0.44 -15.58
N LEU A 184 24.83 -1.53 -16.04
CA LEU A 184 24.18 -2.52 -15.17
C LEU A 184 25.19 -3.29 -14.29
N LYS A 185 26.44 -3.48 -14.75
CA LYS A 185 27.51 -4.05 -13.92
C LYS A 185 27.88 -3.17 -12.73
N GLN A 186 27.64 -1.86 -12.82
CA GLN A 186 27.89 -0.89 -11.75
C GLN A 186 26.71 -0.75 -10.77
N ALA A 187 25.57 -1.41 -11.08
CA ALA A 187 24.38 -1.33 -10.24
C ALA A 187 24.51 -2.29 -9.04
N ASP A 188 24.71 -1.76 -7.85
CA ASP A 188 24.91 -2.49 -6.59
C ASP A 188 23.67 -3.26 -6.11
N PHE A 189 22.49 -2.94 -6.64
CA PHE A 189 21.23 -3.66 -6.36
C PHE A 189 20.99 -4.86 -7.28
N LEU A 190 21.85 -5.10 -8.27
CA LEU A 190 21.78 -6.27 -9.12
C LEU A 190 22.80 -7.32 -8.67
N THR A 191 22.36 -8.57 -8.64
CA THR A 191 23.22 -9.71 -8.37
C THR A 191 23.22 -10.67 -9.55
N GLY A 192 24.38 -11.16 -9.95
CA GLY A 192 24.54 -12.09 -11.08
C GLY A 192 25.79 -11.81 -11.88
N THR A 193 26.12 -12.75 -12.76
CA THR A 193 27.21 -12.61 -13.75
C THR A 193 26.62 -12.49 -15.13
N ILE A 194 27.06 -11.49 -15.88
CA ILE A 194 26.71 -11.35 -17.30
C ILE A 194 27.83 -12.04 -18.08
N SER A 195 27.47 -13.13 -18.75
CA SER A 195 28.36 -13.86 -19.67
C SER A 195 28.27 -13.32 -21.08
#